data_7aa54dc99574d7b5fc6dbcb9a60b43f9
#
_entry.id   7aa54dc99574d7b5fc6dbcb9a60b43f9
#
_cell.length_a   1.000
_cell.length_b   1.000
_cell.length_c   1.000
_cell.angle_alpha   90.00
_cell.angle_beta   90.00
_cell.angle_gamma   90.00
#
_symmetry.space_group_name_H-M   'P 1'
#
loop_
_entity.id
_entity.type
_entity.pdbx_description
1 polymer ?
#
loop_
_entity_poly.entity_id
_entity_poly.type
_entity_poly.pdbx_seq_one_letter_code
_entity_poly.pdbx_strand_id
1 'polypeptide(L)'
;MPAWVQTGVDEYAKRIQPMMSTEIVEIPPAKRTKNPSPAEIEKYKIQEGQAILSARLPKERLWVLEVKGKMLSTEHLADRLQTAMTDGTDIALVIGGADGVSADVLTQADFKWSLSDLTLPHPLVRVVLIEQLYRAMSIINNHPYHRA
;
A
#
# COMPACT_ATOMS: atom_id res chain seq x y z
N MET A 1 -8.22 -11.83 -5.21
CA MET A 1 -8.48 -10.51 -5.89
C MET A 1 -9.51 -10.71 -7.01
N PRO A 2 -10.55 -9.88 -7.11
CA PRO A 2 -11.45 -9.95 -8.26
C PRO A 2 -10.70 -9.82 -9.59
N ALA A 3 -11.23 -10.43 -10.65
CA ALA A 3 -10.54 -10.47 -11.94
C ALA A 3 -10.21 -9.07 -12.50
N TRP A 4 -11.13 -8.11 -12.38
CA TRP A 4 -10.90 -6.76 -12.88
C TRP A 4 -9.80 -6.03 -12.10
N VAL A 5 -9.69 -6.31 -10.80
CA VAL A 5 -8.63 -5.76 -9.93
C VAL A 5 -7.29 -6.34 -10.34
N GLN A 6 -7.23 -7.65 -10.52
CA GLN A 6 -6.01 -8.32 -10.97
C GLN A 6 -5.54 -7.76 -12.31
N THR A 7 -6.46 -7.57 -13.26
CA THR A 7 -6.14 -6.99 -14.56
C THR A 7 -5.58 -5.57 -14.43
N GLY A 8 -6.22 -4.73 -13.62
CA GLY A 8 -5.77 -3.36 -13.41
C GLY A 8 -4.42 -3.28 -12.70
N VAL A 9 -4.23 -4.08 -11.67
CA VAL A 9 -2.96 -4.15 -10.93
C VAL A 9 -1.84 -4.65 -11.85
N ASP A 10 -2.08 -5.70 -12.61
CA ASP A 10 -1.09 -6.26 -13.53
C ASP A 10 -0.68 -5.26 -14.61
N GLU A 11 -1.63 -4.48 -15.11
CA GLU A 11 -1.34 -3.47 -16.14
C GLU A 11 -0.32 -2.44 -15.62
N TYR A 12 -0.53 -1.89 -14.44
CA TYR A 12 0.39 -0.88 -13.89
C TYR A 12 1.65 -1.50 -13.29
N ALA A 13 1.58 -2.69 -12.72
CA ALA A 13 2.76 -3.40 -12.25
C ALA A 13 3.73 -3.68 -13.41
N LYS A 14 3.20 -4.04 -14.58
CA LYS A 14 4.00 -4.22 -15.80
C LYS A 14 4.68 -2.92 -16.22
N ARG A 15 3.97 -1.80 -16.18
CA ARG A 15 4.52 -0.50 -16.57
C ARG A 15 5.59 0.01 -15.62
N ILE A 16 5.47 -0.28 -14.32
CA ILE A 16 6.40 0.22 -13.31
C ILE A 16 7.71 -0.57 -13.24
N GLN A 17 7.72 -1.85 -13.63
CA GLN A 17 8.89 -2.72 -13.49
C GLN A 17 10.18 -2.14 -14.09
N PRO A 18 10.18 -1.56 -15.31
CA PRO A 18 11.39 -0.96 -15.84
C PRO A 18 11.93 0.22 -15.04
N MET A 19 11.08 0.87 -14.25
CA MET A 19 11.43 2.07 -13.48
C MET A 19 11.78 1.75 -12.04
N MET A 20 11.13 0.74 -11.46
CA MET A 20 11.28 0.36 -10.06
C MET A 20 10.90 -1.11 -9.89
N SER A 21 11.82 -1.89 -9.34
CA SER A 21 11.51 -3.29 -9.00
C SER A 21 10.41 -3.34 -7.94
N THR A 22 9.32 -4.02 -8.26
CA THR A 22 8.12 -4.05 -7.41
C THR A 22 7.64 -5.49 -7.29
N GLU A 23 7.43 -5.93 -6.05
CA GLU A 23 6.86 -7.24 -5.75
C GLU A 23 5.55 -7.04 -5.00
N ILE A 24 4.50 -7.74 -5.43
CA ILE A 24 3.21 -7.72 -4.77
C ILE A 24 3.04 -9.01 -3.99
N VAL A 25 2.89 -8.87 -2.67
CA VAL A 25 2.71 -10.02 -1.77
C VAL A 25 1.29 -9.97 -1.22
N GLU A 26 0.49 -10.99 -1.49
CA GLU A 26 -0.84 -11.10 -0.91
C GLU A 26 -0.76 -11.84 0.42
N ILE A 27 -1.25 -11.18 1.47
CA ILE A 27 -1.39 -11.78 2.79
C ILE A 27 -2.81 -12.37 2.88
N PRO A 28 -2.96 -13.69 3.09
CA PRO A 28 -4.28 -14.27 3.22
C PRO A 28 -5.05 -13.62 4.37
N PRO A 29 -6.33 -13.25 4.14
CA PRO A 29 -7.14 -12.70 5.22
C PRO A 29 -7.42 -13.77 6.28
N ALA A 30 -7.57 -13.34 7.53
CA ALA A 30 -7.98 -14.24 8.60
C ALA A 30 -9.38 -14.78 8.29
N LYS A 31 -9.62 -16.05 8.63
CA LYS A 31 -10.94 -16.67 8.48
C LYS A 31 -11.93 -15.95 9.37
N ARG A 32 -12.98 -15.38 8.76
CA ARG A 32 -14.01 -14.65 9.48
C ARG A 32 -15.24 -15.51 9.66
N THR A 33 -15.84 -15.41 10.85
CA THR A 33 -17.15 -15.97 11.11
C THR A 33 -18.23 -15.05 10.55
N LYS A 34 -19.43 -15.58 10.38
CA LYS A 34 -20.61 -14.78 10.03
C LYS A 34 -20.98 -13.91 11.22
N ASN A 35 -21.19 -12.62 11.04
CA ASN A 35 -21.52 -11.66 12.10
C ASN A 35 -20.51 -11.69 13.27
N PRO A 36 -19.21 -11.39 13.02
CA PRO A 36 -18.21 -11.41 14.08
C PRO A 36 -18.45 -10.30 15.10
N SER A 37 -18.14 -10.59 16.37
CA SER A 37 -18.15 -9.61 17.45
C SER A 37 -16.98 -8.61 17.27
N PRO A 38 -17.04 -7.43 17.91
CA PRO A 38 -15.89 -6.50 17.89
C PRO A 38 -14.59 -7.14 18.39
N ALA A 39 -14.65 -8.02 19.39
CA ALA A 39 -13.48 -8.73 19.88
C ALA A 39 -12.92 -9.70 18.84
N GLU A 40 -13.77 -10.37 18.08
CA GLU A 40 -13.34 -11.26 17.00
C GLU A 40 -12.71 -10.48 15.86
N ILE A 41 -13.27 -9.34 15.49
CA ILE A 41 -12.71 -8.45 14.46
C ILE A 41 -11.30 -8.01 14.86
N GLU A 42 -11.09 -7.60 16.11
CA GLU A 42 -9.79 -7.21 16.61
C GLU A 42 -8.79 -8.36 16.55
N LYS A 43 -9.22 -9.58 16.86
CA LYS A 43 -8.40 -10.78 16.76
C LYS A 43 -7.98 -11.05 15.31
N TYR A 44 -8.87 -10.87 14.34
CA TYR A 44 -8.53 -11.02 12.92
C TYR A 44 -7.51 -9.97 12.49
N LYS A 45 -7.69 -8.73 12.90
CA LYS A 45 -6.74 -7.66 12.61
C LYS A 45 -5.35 -7.97 13.16
N ILE A 46 -5.26 -8.46 14.38
CA ILE A 46 -4.00 -8.83 15.01
C ILE A 46 -3.32 -9.97 14.23
N GLN A 47 -4.08 -10.99 13.85
CA GLN A 47 -3.57 -12.12 13.09
C GLN A 47 -3.03 -11.69 11.72
N GLU A 48 -3.79 -10.87 11.00
CA GLU A 48 -3.37 -10.32 9.71
C GLU A 48 -2.15 -9.41 9.87
N GLY A 49 -2.11 -8.61 10.92
CA GLY A 49 -1.01 -7.72 11.22
C GLY A 49 0.30 -8.47 11.51
N GLN A 50 0.22 -9.57 12.23
CA GLN A 50 1.39 -10.42 12.48
C GLN A 50 1.94 -11.01 11.18
N ALA A 51 1.06 -11.45 10.28
CA ALA A 51 1.48 -11.96 8.98
C ALA A 51 2.13 -10.86 8.12
N ILE A 52 1.59 -9.66 8.14
CA ILE A 52 2.16 -8.49 7.44
C ILE A 52 3.56 -8.20 7.96
N LEU A 53 3.73 -8.08 9.28
CA LEU A 53 5.01 -7.76 9.89
C LEU A 53 6.04 -8.86 9.66
N SER A 54 5.61 -10.12 9.61
CA SER A 54 6.49 -11.26 9.30
C SER A 54 6.94 -11.28 7.85
N ALA A 55 6.13 -10.77 6.93
CA ALA A 55 6.48 -10.69 5.51
C ALA A 55 7.44 -9.53 5.20
N ARG A 56 7.51 -8.54 6.07
CA ARG A 56 8.39 -7.39 5.92
C ARG A 56 9.85 -7.79 6.16
N LEU A 57 10.75 -7.29 5.31
CA LEU A 57 12.18 -7.43 5.52
C LEU A 57 12.69 -6.42 6.55
N PRO A 58 13.69 -6.77 7.39
CA PRO A 58 14.07 -5.93 8.54
C PRO A 58 14.52 -4.51 8.21
N LYS A 59 15.10 -4.28 7.02
CA LYS A 59 15.62 -2.97 6.62
C LYS A 59 14.65 -2.13 5.82
N GLU A 60 13.48 -2.67 5.51
CA GLU A 60 12.47 -1.93 4.77
C GLU A 60 11.80 -0.88 5.65
N ARG A 61 11.55 0.29 5.08
CA ARG A 61 10.67 1.28 5.68
C ARG A 61 9.24 0.83 5.51
N LEU A 62 8.45 0.96 6.56
CA LEU A 62 7.05 0.54 6.55
C LEU A 62 6.16 1.75 6.32
N TRP A 63 5.52 1.79 5.15
CA TRP A 63 4.50 2.79 4.82
C TRP A 63 3.14 2.10 4.87
N VAL A 64 2.23 2.64 5.65
CA VAL A 64 0.92 2.04 5.85
C VAL A 64 -0.16 2.98 5.32
N LEU A 65 -1.04 2.46 4.45
CA LEU A 65 -2.22 3.22 4.04
C LEU A 65 -3.20 3.30 5.20
N GLU A 66 -3.53 4.51 5.57
CA GLU A 66 -4.42 4.81 6.71
C GLU A 66 -5.23 6.06 6.38
N VAL A 67 -6.56 5.98 6.54
CA VAL A 67 -7.45 7.12 6.23
C VAL A 67 -7.08 8.37 7.01
N LYS A 68 -6.62 8.19 8.25
CA LYS A 68 -6.18 9.30 9.13
C LYS A 68 -4.72 9.68 8.92
N GLY A 69 -4.05 9.10 7.94
CA GLY A 69 -2.68 9.43 7.61
C GLY A 69 -2.55 10.77 6.89
N LYS A 70 -1.33 11.08 6.51
CA LYS A 70 -1.04 12.30 5.76
C LYS A 70 -1.39 12.12 4.28
N MET A 71 -2.12 13.07 3.72
CA MET A 71 -2.37 13.12 2.28
C MET A 71 -1.15 13.70 1.55
N LEU A 72 -0.87 13.17 0.38
CA LEU A 72 0.19 13.65 -0.51
C LEU A 72 -0.40 13.95 -1.87
N SER A 73 0.08 15.02 -2.50
CA SER A 73 -0.09 15.17 -3.95
C SER A 73 0.78 14.13 -4.66
N THR A 74 0.51 13.89 -5.93
CA THR A 74 1.33 12.99 -6.73
C THR A 74 2.77 13.47 -6.80
N GLU A 75 2.99 14.78 -6.91
CA GLU A 75 4.31 15.39 -6.94
C GLU A 75 5.05 15.18 -5.61
N HIS A 76 4.38 15.34 -4.48
CA HIS A 76 4.96 15.07 -3.16
C HIS A 76 5.28 13.59 -2.98
N LEU A 77 4.45 12.70 -3.51
CA LEU A 77 4.75 11.26 -3.51
C LEU A 77 6.03 10.97 -4.29
N ALA A 78 6.18 11.60 -5.47
CA ALA A 78 7.39 11.46 -6.28
C ALA A 78 8.63 11.92 -5.49
N ASP A 79 8.55 13.05 -4.79
CA ASP A 79 9.65 13.55 -3.96
C ASP A 79 10.03 12.56 -2.86
N ARG A 80 9.04 11.98 -2.18
CA ARG A 80 9.28 10.98 -1.14
C ARG A 80 9.95 9.73 -1.68
N LEU A 81 9.47 9.23 -2.81
CA LEU A 81 10.07 8.04 -3.44
C LEU A 81 11.50 8.34 -3.89
N GLN A 82 11.75 9.49 -4.44
CA GLN A 82 13.09 9.88 -4.87
C GLN A 82 14.05 9.98 -3.69
N THR A 83 13.61 10.53 -2.57
CA THR A 83 14.41 10.58 -1.34
C THR A 83 14.77 9.18 -0.87
N ALA A 84 13.80 8.27 -0.85
CA ALA A 84 14.03 6.88 -0.45
C ALA A 84 15.03 6.18 -1.38
N MET A 85 14.91 6.40 -2.70
CA MET A 85 15.81 5.83 -3.68
C MET A 85 17.24 6.38 -3.51
N THR A 86 17.37 7.67 -3.25
CA THR A 86 18.67 8.32 -3.01
C THR A 86 19.32 7.76 -1.75
N ASP A 87 18.54 7.49 -0.71
CA ASP A 87 19.03 6.90 0.53
C ASP A 87 19.30 5.39 0.42
N GLY A 88 18.94 4.78 -0.71
CA GLY A 88 19.05 3.34 -0.90
C GLY A 88 18.08 2.54 -0.02
N THR A 89 16.95 3.15 0.34
CA THR A 89 15.95 2.55 1.23
C THR A 89 14.88 1.83 0.45
N ASP A 90 14.62 0.58 0.79
CA ASP A 90 13.47 -0.16 0.27
C ASP A 90 12.24 0.15 1.11
N ILE A 91 11.08 0.12 0.46
CA ILE A 91 9.80 0.45 1.08
C ILE A 91 8.86 -0.74 1.01
N ALA A 92 8.29 -1.12 2.14
CA ALA A 92 7.17 -2.04 2.21
C ALA A 92 5.89 -1.21 2.38
N LEU A 93 5.04 -1.24 1.36
CA LEU A 93 3.74 -0.55 1.36
C LEU A 93 2.65 -1.51 1.78
N VAL A 94 1.93 -1.17 2.82
CA VAL A 94 0.89 -2.03 3.39
C VAL A 94 -0.49 -1.49 3.07
N ILE A 95 -1.31 -2.33 2.47
CA ILE A 95 -2.75 -2.12 2.33
C ILE A 95 -3.44 -3.06 3.32
N GLY A 96 -4.17 -2.51 4.26
CA GLY A 96 -4.89 -3.32 5.25
C GLY A 96 -6.04 -4.10 4.63
N GLY A 97 -6.60 -5.04 5.41
CA GLY A 97 -7.78 -5.80 5.04
C GLY A 97 -9.08 -5.02 5.22
N ALA A 98 -10.20 -5.74 5.17
CA ALA A 98 -11.55 -5.15 5.22
C ALA A 98 -11.80 -4.31 6.48
N ASP A 99 -11.15 -4.65 7.58
CA ASP A 99 -11.32 -3.98 8.88
C ASP A 99 -10.15 -3.03 9.21
N GLY A 100 -9.27 -2.76 8.24
CA GLY A 100 -8.08 -1.95 8.44
C GLY A 100 -6.89 -2.74 8.99
N VAL A 101 -5.89 -2.04 9.50
CA VAL A 101 -4.68 -2.64 10.07
C VAL A 101 -4.70 -2.62 11.59
N SER A 102 -3.94 -3.54 12.19
CA SER A 102 -3.83 -3.62 13.64
C SER A 102 -3.04 -2.44 14.23
N ALA A 103 -3.21 -2.22 15.53
CA ALA A 103 -2.46 -1.20 16.24
C ALA A 103 -0.94 -1.44 16.16
N ASP A 104 -0.50 -2.69 16.19
CA ASP A 104 0.93 -3.03 16.09
C ASP A 104 1.53 -2.60 14.76
N VAL A 105 0.81 -2.81 13.66
CA VAL A 105 1.25 -2.38 12.33
C VAL A 105 1.35 -0.86 12.29
N LEU A 106 0.34 -0.15 12.80
CA LEU A 106 0.35 1.31 12.83
C LEU A 106 1.49 1.86 13.71
N THR A 107 1.78 1.22 14.84
CA THR A 107 2.87 1.63 15.73
C THR A 107 4.24 1.50 15.06
N GLN A 108 4.42 0.48 14.23
CA GLN A 108 5.68 0.25 13.53
C GLN A 108 5.80 1.01 12.21
N ALA A 109 4.74 1.68 11.78
CA ALA A 109 4.76 2.43 10.54
C ALA A 109 5.75 3.61 10.61
N ASP A 110 6.63 3.69 9.62
CA ASP A 110 7.51 4.86 9.45
C ASP A 110 6.74 6.01 8.83
N PHE A 111 5.71 5.72 8.05
CA PHE A 111 4.85 6.70 7.43
C PHE A 111 3.43 6.16 7.29
N LYS A 112 2.46 6.96 7.71
CA LYS A 112 1.03 6.68 7.53
C LYS A 112 0.52 7.60 6.42
N TRP A 113 0.03 7.00 5.35
CA TRP A 113 -0.35 7.70 4.14
C TRP A 113 -1.83 7.52 3.85
N SER A 114 -2.55 8.63 3.68
CA SER A 114 -3.94 8.64 3.23
C SER A 114 -4.01 8.94 1.75
N LEU A 115 -4.65 8.04 0.98
CA LEU A 115 -4.88 8.29 -0.45
C LEU A 115 -5.93 9.38 -0.67
N SER A 116 -6.90 9.48 0.23
CA SER A 116 -8.04 10.39 0.08
C SER A 116 -8.81 10.47 1.40
N ASP A 117 -9.51 11.58 1.60
CA ASP A 117 -10.52 11.67 2.67
C ASP A 117 -11.77 10.84 2.33
N LEU A 118 -11.91 10.44 1.08
CA LEU A 118 -12.97 9.53 0.68
C LEU A 118 -12.67 8.12 1.17
N THR A 119 -13.72 7.43 1.59
CA THR A 119 -13.61 6.00 1.89
C THR A 119 -13.68 5.23 0.58
N LEU A 120 -12.60 4.53 0.24
CA LEU A 120 -12.51 3.77 -1.00
C LEU A 120 -12.63 2.28 -0.70
N PRO A 121 -13.33 1.51 -1.54
CA PRO A 121 -13.37 0.07 -1.38
C PRO A 121 -11.97 -0.53 -1.57
N HIS A 122 -11.65 -1.53 -0.77
CA HIS A 122 -10.33 -2.16 -0.73
C HIS A 122 -9.80 -2.59 -2.12
N PRO A 123 -10.62 -3.22 -3.00
CA PRO A 123 -10.13 -3.58 -4.33
C PRO A 123 -9.71 -2.38 -5.18
N LEU A 124 -10.43 -1.27 -5.09
CA LEU A 124 -10.10 -0.06 -5.83
C LEU A 124 -8.81 0.58 -5.31
N VAL A 125 -8.57 0.53 -3.99
CA VAL A 125 -7.34 1.03 -3.38
C VAL A 125 -6.10 0.39 -4.00
N ARG A 126 -6.13 -0.90 -4.27
CA ARG A 126 -5.01 -1.62 -4.89
C ARG A 126 -4.66 -1.03 -6.25
N VAL A 127 -5.67 -0.79 -7.08
CA VAL A 127 -5.47 -0.24 -8.43
C VAL A 127 -4.97 1.20 -8.35
N VAL A 128 -5.60 2.03 -7.53
CA VAL A 128 -5.22 3.43 -7.35
C VAL A 128 -3.78 3.54 -6.85
N LEU A 129 -3.40 2.73 -5.88
CA LEU A 129 -2.05 2.75 -5.33
C LEU A 129 -0.99 2.44 -6.37
N ILE A 130 -1.14 1.34 -7.10
CA ILE A 130 -0.13 0.96 -8.10
C ILE A 130 -0.07 1.97 -9.25
N GLU A 131 -1.20 2.54 -9.64
CA GLU A 131 -1.24 3.60 -10.65
C GLU A 131 -0.48 4.84 -10.17
N GLN A 132 -0.70 5.26 -8.92
CA GLN A 132 -0.01 6.42 -8.35
C GLN A 132 1.49 6.19 -8.20
N LEU A 133 1.91 4.99 -7.85
CA LEU A 133 3.33 4.66 -7.81
C LEU A 133 3.95 4.75 -9.19
N TYR A 134 3.29 4.23 -10.21
CA TYR A 134 3.74 4.38 -11.60
C TYR A 134 3.81 5.84 -12.03
N ARG A 135 2.76 6.62 -11.70
CA ARG A 135 2.70 8.05 -12.03
C ARG A 135 3.85 8.82 -11.37
N ALA A 136 4.12 8.57 -10.09
CA ALA A 136 5.23 9.19 -9.38
C ALA A 136 6.57 8.82 -9.99
N MET A 137 6.77 7.55 -10.33
CA MET A 137 8.00 7.10 -10.99
C MET A 137 8.15 7.71 -12.39
N SER A 138 7.05 7.93 -13.10
CA SER A 138 7.10 8.63 -14.40
C SER A 138 7.59 10.06 -14.27
N ILE A 139 7.20 10.75 -13.19
CA ILE A 139 7.71 12.09 -12.89
C ILE A 139 9.21 12.05 -12.64
N ILE A 140 9.69 11.14 -11.80
CA ILE A 140 11.10 10.98 -11.44
C ILE A 140 11.96 10.73 -12.69
N ASN A 141 11.44 9.94 -13.63
CA ASN A 141 12.15 9.54 -14.85
C ASN A 141 11.87 10.47 -16.05
N ASN A 142 11.19 11.58 -15.85
CA ASN A 142 10.83 12.53 -16.91
C ASN A 142 10.02 11.89 -18.04
N HIS A 143 9.21 10.87 -17.71
CA HIS A 143 8.33 10.23 -18.67
C HIS A 143 7.03 11.03 -18.79
N PRO A 144 6.44 11.18 -20.00
CA PRO A 144 5.31 12.09 -20.23
C PRO A 144 3.95 11.57 -19.74
N TYR A 145 3.90 10.51 -18.97
CA TYR A 145 2.64 9.93 -18.51
C TYR A 145 1.83 10.90 -17.65
N HIS A 146 2.48 11.56 -16.67
CA HIS A 146 1.80 12.47 -15.74
C HIS A 146 1.51 13.81 -16.40
N ARG A 147 0.26 14.25 -16.28
CA ARG A 147 -0.18 15.60 -16.63
C ARG A 147 -0.97 16.15 -15.46
N ALA A 148 -0.45 17.21 -14.89
CA ALA A 148 -1.08 17.88 -13.75
C ALA A 148 -2.35 18.62 -14.17
#